data_5ad5b31f8dacef7e9e55ece4ff8e0501
#
_entry.id   5ad5b31f8dacef7e9e55ece4ff8e0501
#
_cell.length_a   1.000
_cell.length_b   1.000
_cell.length_c   1.000
_cell.angle_alpha   90.00
_cell.angle_beta   90.00
_cell.angle_gamma   90.00
#
_symmetry.space_group_name_H-M   'P 1'
#
loop_
_entity.id
_entity.type
_entity.pdbx_description
1 polymer ?
#
loop_
_entity_poly.entity_id
_entity_poly.type
_entity_poly.pdbx_seq_one_letter_code
_entity_poly.pdbx_strand_id
1 'polypeptide(L)'
;WSGNAGKVITGVGVVNWLHYDPLTDDYLPIDYRIWDRERDGKSKHDHARDMFAKALERDFCPDWVLFDGWYATVALLKMIHRAELWFFTRVKKNRMVSLVDQQGVYQRVDALGWSDEEEDTGQMVWLRAFGWVRLFRIVRRLPDGTKRTEFHMTNQLQLQSRTTAETVLGYRWKIEQFYRELKQLTGVERCQARKQRSQRNHIHCAINAWLLLWERARRLGITVYEAKRRPFTDYLRERFGMPTAYRRPHPV
;
A
#
# COMPACT_ATOMS: atom_id res chain seq x y z
N TRP A 1 -6.48 1.40 -17.91
CA TRP A 1 -6.41 2.85 -17.64
C TRP A 1 -5.32 3.14 -16.62
N SER A 2 -4.46 4.10 -16.90
CA SER A 2 -3.48 4.63 -15.96
C SER A 2 -3.90 6.02 -15.49
N GLY A 3 -4.10 6.20 -14.18
CA GLY A 3 -4.43 7.50 -13.61
C GLY A 3 -3.33 8.54 -13.86
N ASN A 4 -2.06 8.13 -13.80
CA ASN A 4 -0.91 9.01 -14.05
C ASN A 4 -0.77 9.42 -15.52
N ALA A 5 -1.11 8.53 -16.44
CA ALA A 5 -1.02 8.81 -17.87
C ALA A 5 -2.32 9.38 -18.47
N GLY A 6 -3.43 9.41 -17.72
CA GLY A 6 -4.75 9.84 -18.18
C GLY A 6 -5.31 9.05 -19.37
N LYS A 7 -4.79 7.85 -19.65
CA LYS A 7 -5.16 7.02 -20.81
C LYS A 7 -5.03 5.53 -20.56
N VAL A 8 -5.56 4.74 -21.47
CA VAL A 8 -5.32 3.28 -21.48
C VAL A 8 -3.86 3.04 -21.88
N ILE A 9 -3.15 2.28 -21.06
CA ILE A 9 -1.79 1.82 -21.36
C ILE A 9 -1.76 0.30 -21.37
N THR A 10 -0.91 -0.26 -22.23
CA THR A 10 -0.62 -1.69 -22.21
C THR A 10 0.32 -1.99 -21.05
N GLY A 11 -0.01 -2.97 -20.25
CA GLY A 11 0.82 -3.34 -19.10
C GLY A 11 0.26 -4.54 -18.37
N VAL A 12 1.08 -5.13 -17.51
CA VAL A 12 0.70 -6.27 -16.67
C VAL A 12 0.22 -5.74 -15.33
N GLY A 13 -1.02 -6.09 -14.95
CA GLY A 13 -1.57 -5.74 -13.64
C GLY A 13 -1.01 -6.66 -12.57
N VAL A 14 -0.45 -6.08 -11.51
CA VAL A 14 0.03 -6.84 -10.34
C VAL A 14 -0.72 -6.35 -9.10
N VAL A 15 -1.21 -7.28 -8.29
CA VAL A 15 -1.77 -7.03 -6.97
C VAL A 15 -0.75 -7.53 -5.96
N ASN A 16 -0.35 -6.68 -5.02
CA ASN A 16 0.62 -7.04 -3.98
C ASN A 16 0.02 -6.85 -2.59
N TRP A 17 0.41 -7.72 -1.68
CA TRP A 17 0.29 -7.52 -0.25
C TRP A 17 1.69 -7.33 0.33
N LEU A 18 1.84 -6.27 1.11
CA LEU A 18 3.09 -5.88 1.76
C LEU A 18 2.88 -5.92 3.27
N HIS A 19 3.74 -6.61 3.99
CA HIS A 19 3.85 -6.46 5.43
C HIS A 19 4.78 -5.28 5.73
N TYR A 20 4.42 -4.46 6.72
CA TYR A 20 5.24 -3.36 7.20
C TYR A 20 5.26 -3.36 8.73
N ASP A 21 6.45 -3.29 9.29
CA ASP A 21 6.68 -3.11 10.71
C ASP A 21 7.16 -1.66 10.98
N PRO A 22 6.34 -0.82 11.62
CA PRO A 22 6.71 0.56 11.88
C PRO A 22 7.82 0.72 12.94
N LEU A 23 8.08 -0.31 13.77
CA LEU A 23 9.12 -0.25 14.79
C LEU A 23 10.53 -0.37 14.18
N THR A 24 10.66 -1.21 13.17
CA THR A 24 11.94 -1.46 12.49
C THR A 24 12.05 -0.75 11.14
N ASP A 25 10.97 -0.09 10.70
CA ASP A 25 10.79 0.49 9.37
C ASP A 25 10.95 -0.53 8.22
N ASP A 26 10.70 -1.81 8.51
CA ASP A 26 10.83 -2.88 7.54
C ASP A 26 9.55 -3.16 6.78
N TYR A 27 9.71 -3.49 5.51
CA TYR A 27 8.60 -3.92 4.67
C TYR A 27 9.01 -5.05 3.74
N LEU A 28 8.09 -6.01 3.56
CA LEU A 28 8.29 -7.19 2.73
C LEU A 28 7.03 -7.54 1.96
N PRO A 29 7.15 -7.89 0.67
CA PRO A 29 6.03 -8.47 -0.08
C PRO A 29 5.75 -9.89 0.45
N ILE A 30 4.56 -10.10 1.03
CA ILE A 30 4.15 -11.41 1.57
C ILE A 30 3.37 -12.24 0.56
N ASP A 31 2.73 -11.60 -0.40
CA ASP A 31 2.08 -12.24 -1.54
C ASP A 31 1.94 -11.27 -2.71
N TYR A 32 1.88 -11.81 -3.92
CA TYR A 32 1.54 -11.05 -5.13
C TYR A 32 0.79 -11.92 -6.14
N ARG A 33 -0.05 -11.27 -6.97
CA ARG A 33 -0.77 -11.92 -8.06
C ARG A 33 -0.61 -11.10 -9.33
N ILE A 34 -0.26 -11.79 -10.41
CA ILE A 34 -0.28 -11.20 -11.75
C ILE A 34 -1.68 -11.40 -12.30
N TRP A 35 -2.40 -10.30 -12.44
CA TRP A 35 -3.78 -10.32 -12.86
C TRP A 35 -3.94 -10.55 -14.36
N ASP A 36 -4.69 -11.58 -14.69
CA ASP A 36 -5.09 -11.94 -16.03
C ASP A 36 -6.55 -12.39 -16.01
N ARG A 37 -7.44 -11.45 -16.36
CA ARG A 37 -8.89 -11.68 -16.25
C ARG A 37 -9.39 -12.86 -17.07
N GLU A 38 -8.84 -13.02 -18.27
CA GLU A 38 -9.31 -14.06 -19.20
C GLU A 38 -8.92 -15.46 -18.72
N ARG A 39 -7.73 -15.60 -18.17
CA ARG A 39 -7.21 -16.88 -17.68
C ARG A 39 -7.65 -17.22 -16.27
N ASP A 40 -7.62 -16.25 -15.38
CA ASP A 40 -7.87 -16.51 -13.96
C ASP A 40 -9.36 -16.52 -13.63
N GLY A 41 -10.23 -15.95 -14.50
CA GLY A 41 -11.66 -15.76 -14.25
C GLY A 41 -11.95 -14.86 -13.03
N LYS A 42 -10.93 -14.21 -12.48
CA LYS A 42 -10.97 -13.44 -11.25
C LYS A 42 -10.73 -11.96 -11.47
N SER A 43 -11.42 -11.13 -10.70
CA SER A 43 -11.11 -9.71 -10.62
C SER A 43 -9.91 -9.46 -9.70
N LYS A 44 -9.32 -8.27 -9.76
CA LYS A 44 -8.29 -7.87 -8.79
C LYS A 44 -8.81 -7.85 -7.35
N HIS A 45 -10.12 -7.59 -7.16
CA HIS A 45 -10.77 -7.67 -5.84
C HIS A 45 -10.82 -9.11 -5.32
N ASP A 46 -11.07 -10.10 -6.20
CA ASP A 46 -11.04 -11.51 -5.82
C ASP A 46 -9.64 -11.92 -5.41
N HIS A 47 -8.64 -11.56 -6.21
CA HIS A 47 -7.24 -11.80 -5.86
C HIS A 47 -6.85 -11.18 -4.52
N ALA A 48 -7.26 -9.93 -4.25
CA ALA A 48 -6.97 -9.27 -2.98
C ALA A 48 -7.59 -10.02 -1.79
N ARG A 49 -8.83 -10.53 -1.92
CA ARG A 49 -9.48 -11.34 -0.87
C ARG A 49 -8.80 -12.69 -0.67
N ASP A 50 -8.45 -13.38 -1.77
CA ASP A 50 -7.75 -14.67 -1.70
C ASP A 50 -6.37 -14.53 -1.04
N MET A 51 -5.65 -13.45 -1.35
CA MET A 51 -4.35 -13.16 -0.75
C MET A 51 -4.48 -12.82 0.74
N PHE A 52 -5.53 -12.07 1.12
CA PHE A 52 -5.82 -11.78 2.51
C PHE A 52 -6.13 -13.05 3.31
N ALA A 53 -6.99 -13.93 2.79
CA ALA A 53 -7.28 -15.22 3.41
C ALA A 53 -6.00 -16.05 3.60
N LYS A 54 -5.14 -16.12 2.58
CA LYS A 54 -3.84 -16.81 2.68
C LYS A 54 -2.87 -16.18 3.65
N ALA A 55 -2.91 -14.86 3.82
CA ALA A 55 -2.08 -14.20 4.84
C ALA A 55 -2.51 -14.66 6.24
N LEU A 56 -3.81 -14.71 6.52
CA LEU A 56 -4.33 -15.23 7.79
C LEU A 56 -4.00 -16.71 8.01
N GLU A 57 -4.10 -17.56 6.96
CA GLU A 57 -3.69 -18.98 7.02
C GLU A 57 -2.20 -19.16 7.35
N ARG A 58 -1.38 -18.14 7.14
CA ARG A 58 0.06 -18.10 7.43
C ARG A 58 0.39 -17.36 8.73
N ASP A 59 -0.61 -17.14 9.57
CA ASP A 59 -0.51 -16.45 10.85
C ASP A 59 -0.03 -14.98 10.76
N PHE A 60 -0.25 -14.32 9.61
CA PHE A 60 -0.06 -12.89 9.50
C PHE A 60 -1.26 -12.16 10.13
N CYS A 61 -1.11 -11.68 11.35
CA CYS A 61 -2.12 -10.97 12.12
C CYS A 61 -1.67 -9.53 12.40
N PRO A 62 -1.73 -8.62 11.42
CA PRO A 62 -1.36 -7.22 11.61
C PRO A 62 -2.44 -6.46 12.39
N ASP A 63 -2.08 -5.39 13.10
CA ASP A 63 -3.08 -4.50 13.70
C ASP A 63 -3.94 -3.80 12.64
N TRP A 64 -3.31 -3.42 11.53
CA TRP A 64 -3.94 -2.63 10.48
C TRP A 64 -3.78 -3.22 9.09
N VAL A 65 -4.87 -3.17 8.32
CA VAL A 65 -4.89 -3.48 6.89
C VAL A 65 -5.16 -2.21 6.11
N LEU A 66 -4.15 -1.72 5.37
CA LEU A 66 -4.19 -0.45 4.64
C LEU A 66 -4.27 -0.70 3.13
N PHE A 67 -5.19 -0.05 2.45
CA PHE A 67 -5.36 -0.22 1.00
C PHE A 67 -5.97 1.02 0.35
N ASP A 68 -5.87 1.08 -0.98
CA ASP A 68 -6.49 2.13 -1.78
C ASP A 68 -8.02 1.97 -1.79
N GLY A 69 -8.74 3.10 -1.84
CA GLY A 69 -10.20 3.13 -1.89
C GLY A 69 -10.82 2.36 -3.05
N TRP A 70 -10.03 2.01 -4.08
CA TRP A 70 -10.49 1.13 -5.15
C TRP A 70 -10.77 -0.29 -4.64
N TYR A 71 -10.00 -0.78 -3.65
CA TYR A 71 -10.21 -2.09 -3.02
C TYR A 71 -11.26 -2.07 -1.90
N ALA A 72 -11.80 -0.91 -1.51
CA ALA A 72 -12.76 -0.75 -0.41
C ALA A 72 -14.16 -1.32 -0.73
N THR A 73 -14.21 -2.60 -1.11
CA THR A 73 -15.47 -3.34 -1.30
C THR A 73 -16.01 -3.82 0.03
N VAL A 74 -17.34 -3.83 0.19
CA VAL A 74 -17.97 -4.33 1.42
C VAL A 74 -17.54 -5.76 1.76
N ALA A 75 -17.28 -6.59 0.74
CA ALA A 75 -16.81 -7.96 0.94
C ALA A 75 -15.44 -7.99 1.63
N LEU A 76 -14.46 -7.20 1.16
CA LEU A 76 -13.13 -7.14 1.80
C LEU A 76 -13.21 -6.53 3.20
N LEU A 77 -13.98 -5.43 3.37
CA LEU A 77 -14.16 -4.81 4.68
C LEU A 77 -14.73 -5.80 5.71
N LYS A 78 -15.75 -6.59 5.31
CA LYS A 78 -16.31 -7.64 6.18
C LYS A 78 -15.31 -8.75 6.50
N MET A 79 -14.48 -9.15 5.56
CA MET A 79 -13.45 -10.17 5.82
C MET A 79 -12.45 -9.68 6.87
N ILE A 80 -11.95 -8.45 6.74
CA ILE A 80 -11.01 -7.85 7.68
C ILE A 80 -11.66 -7.71 9.07
N HIS A 81 -12.89 -7.20 9.12
CA HIS A 81 -13.62 -7.02 10.38
C HIS A 81 -13.92 -8.36 11.11
N ARG A 82 -14.27 -9.42 10.37
CA ARG A 82 -14.49 -10.77 10.94
C ARG A 82 -13.21 -11.42 11.45
N ALA A 83 -12.06 -11.03 10.91
CA ALA A 83 -10.74 -11.44 11.40
C ALA A 83 -10.29 -10.62 12.61
N GLU A 84 -11.17 -9.77 13.16
CA GLU A 84 -10.88 -8.88 14.31
C GLU A 84 -9.73 -7.90 14.06
N LEU A 85 -9.45 -7.59 12.79
CA LEU A 85 -8.42 -6.65 12.36
C LEU A 85 -9.03 -5.29 12.03
N TRP A 86 -8.24 -4.25 12.16
CA TRP A 86 -8.63 -2.92 11.74
C TRP A 86 -8.22 -2.63 10.30
N PHE A 87 -9.09 -1.94 9.57
CA PHE A 87 -8.72 -1.40 8.28
C PHE A 87 -8.64 0.12 8.31
N PHE A 88 -7.85 0.69 7.43
CA PHE A 88 -7.91 2.09 7.10
C PHE A 88 -7.77 2.29 5.60
N THR A 89 -8.74 2.99 4.98
CA THR A 89 -8.80 3.13 3.53
C THR A 89 -9.38 4.46 3.12
N ARG A 90 -8.97 4.91 1.94
CA ARG A 90 -9.57 6.10 1.32
C ARG A 90 -10.99 5.81 0.87
N VAL A 91 -11.85 6.85 0.96
CA VAL A 91 -13.25 6.80 0.54
C VAL A 91 -13.46 7.76 -0.63
N LYS A 92 -14.23 7.34 -1.62
CA LYS A 92 -14.65 8.23 -2.71
C LYS A 92 -15.60 9.29 -2.18
N LYS A 93 -15.47 10.54 -2.65
CA LYS A 93 -16.29 11.68 -2.24
C LYS A 93 -17.80 11.42 -2.39
N ASN A 94 -18.18 10.66 -3.42
CA ASN A 94 -19.58 10.31 -3.70
C ASN A 94 -20.09 9.06 -2.97
N ARG A 95 -19.31 8.49 -2.02
CA ARG A 95 -19.78 7.37 -1.22
C ARG A 95 -20.96 7.78 -0.36
N MET A 96 -22.01 6.96 -0.35
CA MET A 96 -23.22 7.20 0.44
C MET A 96 -23.05 6.63 1.84
N VAL A 97 -23.31 7.45 2.85
CA VAL A 97 -23.27 7.11 4.27
C VAL A 97 -24.46 7.73 5.00
N SER A 98 -24.81 7.23 6.17
CA SER A 98 -25.82 7.80 7.07
C SER A 98 -25.18 8.23 8.38
N LEU A 99 -25.71 9.29 9.00
CA LEU A 99 -25.29 9.75 10.34
C LEU A 99 -26.04 9.04 11.47
N VAL A 100 -27.11 8.32 11.17
CA VAL A 100 -27.93 7.64 12.18
C VAL A 100 -27.62 6.14 12.20
N ASP A 101 -28.14 5.40 11.24
CA ASP A 101 -27.96 3.95 11.10
C ASP A 101 -28.39 3.50 9.69
N GLN A 102 -28.71 2.22 9.54
CA GLN A 102 -29.18 1.67 8.27
C GLN A 102 -30.52 2.26 7.79
N GLN A 103 -31.35 2.78 8.69
CA GLN A 103 -32.66 3.37 8.37
C GLN A 103 -32.58 4.88 8.13
N GLY A 104 -31.41 5.50 8.44
CA GLY A 104 -31.19 6.91 8.25
C GLY A 104 -31.14 7.35 6.80
N VAL A 105 -31.25 8.66 6.60
CA VAL A 105 -31.07 9.27 5.29
C VAL A 105 -29.61 9.18 4.86
N TYR A 106 -29.38 8.62 3.67
CA TYR A 106 -28.06 8.49 3.10
C TYR A 106 -27.68 9.73 2.31
N GLN A 107 -26.50 10.25 2.60
CA GLN A 107 -25.92 11.41 1.90
C GLN A 107 -24.49 11.11 1.47
N ARG A 108 -23.98 11.91 0.56
CA ARG A 108 -22.61 11.78 0.05
C ARG A 108 -21.61 12.21 1.14
N VAL A 109 -20.47 11.54 1.19
CA VAL A 109 -19.38 11.87 2.12
C VAL A 109 -18.91 13.33 1.98
N ASP A 110 -18.87 13.86 0.74
CA ASP A 110 -18.46 15.25 0.49
C ASP A 110 -19.53 16.32 0.84
N ALA A 111 -20.75 15.89 1.14
CA ALA A 111 -21.86 16.74 1.57
C ALA A 111 -22.05 16.78 3.10
N LEU A 112 -21.24 16.01 3.86
CA LEU A 112 -21.32 16.00 5.32
C LEU A 112 -20.87 17.35 5.92
N GLY A 113 -21.64 17.83 6.91
CA GLY A 113 -21.18 18.90 7.81
C GLY A 113 -20.12 18.38 8.77
N TRP A 114 -19.22 19.25 9.19
CA TRP A 114 -18.15 18.92 10.14
C TRP A 114 -18.07 20.01 11.21
N SER A 115 -18.12 19.62 12.47
CA SER A 115 -17.76 20.51 13.57
C SER A 115 -16.24 20.55 13.77
N ASP A 116 -15.75 21.54 14.52
CA ASP A 116 -14.33 21.66 14.84
C ASP A 116 -13.84 20.41 15.61
N GLU A 117 -14.67 19.84 16.50
CA GLU A 117 -14.36 18.61 17.24
C GLU A 117 -14.26 17.41 16.28
N GLU A 118 -15.17 17.27 15.32
CA GLU A 118 -15.17 16.17 14.35
C GLU A 118 -14.00 16.25 13.37
N GLU A 119 -13.46 17.44 13.11
CA GLU A 119 -12.23 17.58 12.31
C GLU A 119 -11.04 16.89 12.97
N ASP A 120 -10.99 16.85 14.29
CA ASP A 120 -9.91 16.23 15.06
C ASP A 120 -10.21 14.78 15.44
N THR A 121 -11.45 14.47 15.81
CA THR A 121 -11.83 13.15 16.32
C THR A 121 -12.38 12.21 15.25
N GLY A 122 -12.70 12.74 14.06
CA GLY A 122 -13.43 12.01 13.03
C GLY A 122 -14.91 11.85 13.36
N GLN A 123 -15.72 11.64 12.35
CA GLN A 123 -17.17 11.53 12.43
C GLN A 123 -17.62 10.07 12.33
N MET A 124 -18.57 9.67 13.20
CA MET A 124 -19.19 8.35 13.13
C MET A 124 -20.24 8.32 12.02
N VAL A 125 -20.09 7.39 11.08
CA VAL A 125 -21.04 7.23 9.98
C VAL A 125 -21.37 5.76 9.75
N TRP A 126 -22.60 5.51 9.32
CA TRP A 126 -23.07 4.18 8.93
C TRP A 126 -22.81 3.94 7.45
N LEU A 127 -22.02 2.90 7.17
CA LEU A 127 -21.76 2.44 5.82
C LEU A 127 -22.76 1.33 5.44
N ARG A 128 -23.53 1.53 4.35
CA ARG A 128 -24.53 0.57 3.87
C ARG A 128 -23.93 -0.83 3.72
N ALA A 129 -24.63 -1.82 4.26
CA ALA A 129 -24.28 -3.23 4.24
C ALA A 129 -22.98 -3.60 4.99
N PHE A 130 -22.39 -2.67 5.74
CA PHE A 130 -21.22 -2.94 6.59
C PHE A 130 -21.50 -2.65 8.07
N GLY A 131 -21.89 -1.44 8.42
CA GLY A 131 -22.10 -0.98 9.79
C GLY A 131 -21.40 0.35 10.06
N TRP A 132 -21.17 0.63 11.34
CA TRP A 132 -20.49 1.84 11.79
C TRP A 132 -19.02 1.83 11.38
N VAL A 133 -18.56 3.00 10.93
CA VAL A 133 -17.17 3.31 10.67
C VAL A 133 -16.87 4.73 11.15
N ARG A 134 -15.62 5.00 11.50
CA ARG A 134 -15.15 6.35 11.76
C ARG A 134 -14.56 6.93 10.49
N LEU A 135 -15.04 8.11 10.12
CA LEU A 135 -14.66 8.85 8.92
C LEU A 135 -13.79 10.03 9.31
N PHE A 136 -12.68 10.23 8.62
CA PHE A 136 -11.81 11.40 8.76
C PHE A 136 -11.79 12.22 7.49
N ARG A 137 -11.87 13.54 7.63
CA ARG A 137 -11.67 14.53 6.56
C ARG A 137 -10.27 15.11 6.67
N ILE A 138 -9.39 14.82 5.70
CA ILE A 138 -8.02 15.30 5.69
C ILE A 138 -7.86 16.32 4.57
N VAL A 139 -7.53 17.55 4.92
CA VAL A 139 -7.30 18.64 3.98
C VAL A 139 -5.80 18.87 3.84
N ARG A 140 -5.26 18.59 2.65
CA ARG A 140 -3.84 18.81 2.32
C ARG A 140 -3.70 20.03 1.43
N ARG A 141 -2.72 20.88 1.72
CA ARG A 141 -2.30 21.95 0.78
C ARG A 141 -1.32 21.35 -0.21
N LEU A 142 -1.58 21.54 -1.48
CA LEU A 142 -0.67 21.16 -2.55
C LEU A 142 0.40 22.25 -2.77
N PRO A 143 1.54 21.94 -3.43
CA PRO A 143 2.60 22.92 -3.70
C PRO A 143 2.15 24.14 -4.50
N ASP A 144 1.08 23.99 -5.30
CA ASP A 144 0.45 25.08 -6.07
C ASP A 144 -0.49 25.96 -5.24
N GLY A 145 -0.59 25.73 -3.91
CA GLY A 145 -1.46 26.45 -2.99
C GLY A 145 -2.91 25.94 -2.97
N THR A 146 -3.30 25.05 -3.86
CA THR A 146 -4.65 24.47 -3.87
C THR A 146 -4.86 23.52 -2.69
N LYS A 147 -6.13 23.36 -2.25
CA LYS A 147 -6.51 22.44 -1.19
C LYS A 147 -7.09 21.16 -1.79
N ARG A 148 -6.57 20.03 -1.38
CA ARG A 148 -7.12 18.71 -1.70
C ARG A 148 -7.74 18.11 -0.46
N THR A 149 -9.06 17.89 -0.50
CA THR A 149 -9.78 17.19 0.55
C THR A 149 -9.87 15.71 0.23
N GLU A 150 -9.46 14.88 1.16
CA GLU A 150 -9.52 13.42 1.11
C GLU A 150 -10.34 12.91 2.29
N PHE A 151 -11.08 11.83 2.06
CA PHE A 151 -11.86 11.16 3.09
C PHE A 151 -11.30 9.76 3.30
N HIS A 152 -11.18 9.36 4.55
CA HIS A 152 -10.65 8.05 4.95
C HIS A 152 -11.55 7.45 6.02
N MET A 153 -11.72 6.12 5.99
CA MET A 153 -12.57 5.44 6.96
C MET A 153 -11.86 4.25 7.60
N THR A 154 -12.26 3.94 8.83
CA THR A 154 -11.79 2.80 9.61
C THR A 154 -12.92 2.15 10.40
N ASN A 155 -12.80 0.84 10.70
CA ASN A 155 -13.64 0.14 11.66
C ASN A 155 -13.12 0.24 13.11
N GLN A 156 -11.98 0.92 13.34
CA GLN A 156 -11.50 1.25 14.68
C GLN A 156 -12.27 2.48 15.20
N LEU A 157 -13.40 2.22 15.87
CA LEU A 157 -14.33 3.28 16.26
C LEU A 157 -13.79 4.18 17.39
N GLN A 158 -12.87 3.67 18.22
CA GLN A 158 -12.23 4.40 19.29
C GLN A 158 -11.06 5.28 18.84
N LEU A 159 -10.65 5.19 17.59
CA LEU A 159 -9.61 6.07 17.04
C LEU A 159 -10.15 7.51 16.92
N GLN A 160 -9.98 8.31 17.97
CA GLN A 160 -10.47 9.69 18.07
C GLN A 160 -9.31 10.70 17.98
N SER A 161 -8.37 10.48 17.05
CA SER A 161 -7.22 11.36 16.86
C SER A 161 -6.86 11.42 15.40
N ARG A 162 -7.00 12.59 14.80
CA ARG A 162 -6.59 12.88 13.43
C ARG A 162 -5.10 12.65 13.23
N THR A 163 -4.27 13.08 14.18
CA THR A 163 -2.81 12.90 14.10
C THR A 163 -2.44 11.42 14.04
N THR A 164 -3.06 10.57 14.87
CA THR A 164 -2.86 9.13 14.84
C THR A 164 -3.37 8.54 13.52
N ALA A 165 -4.53 8.98 13.04
CA ALA A 165 -5.08 8.56 11.76
C ALA A 165 -4.14 8.89 10.58
N GLU A 166 -3.57 10.09 10.56
CA GLU A 166 -2.61 10.52 9.54
C GLU A 166 -1.30 9.72 9.60
N THR A 167 -0.84 9.37 10.81
CA THR A 167 0.33 8.50 11.01
C THR A 167 0.10 7.11 10.42
N VAL A 168 -1.01 6.47 10.78
CA VAL A 168 -1.37 5.13 10.26
C VAL A 168 -1.52 5.16 8.74
N LEU A 169 -2.20 6.17 8.19
CA LEU A 169 -2.32 6.35 6.74
C LEU A 169 -0.98 6.54 6.04
N GLY A 170 -0.02 7.15 6.73
CA GLY A 170 1.34 7.34 6.23
C GLY A 170 2.04 6.01 5.91
N TYR A 171 1.75 4.95 6.65
CA TYR A 171 2.34 3.62 6.43
C TYR A 171 1.98 3.04 5.06
N ARG A 172 0.83 3.42 4.48
CA ARG A 172 0.45 3.01 3.11
C ARG A 172 1.48 3.41 2.06
N TRP A 173 2.28 4.46 2.32
CA TRP A 173 3.33 4.90 1.39
C TRP A 173 4.40 3.83 1.13
N LYS A 174 4.56 2.85 2.01
CA LYS A 174 5.57 1.78 1.85
C LYS A 174 5.33 0.92 0.61
N ILE A 175 4.08 0.72 0.19
CA ILE A 175 3.78 0.02 -1.06
C ILE A 175 4.30 0.80 -2.30
N GLU A 176 4.21 2.13 -2.26
CA GLU A 176 4.71 3.00 -3.33
C GLU A 176 6.24 3.02 -3.35
N GLN A 177 6.88 3.00 -2.16
CA GLN A 177 8.32 2.85 -2.01
C GLN A 177 8.79 1.51 -2.58
N PHE A 178 8.17 0.40 -2.21
CA PHE A 178 8.45 -0.93 -2.76
C PHE A 178 8.37 -0.94 -4.29
N TYR A 179 7.30 -0.43 -4.88
CA TYR A 179 7.17 -0.37 -6.33
C TYR A 179 8.25 0.49 -6.99
N ARG A 180 8.61 1.61 -6.38
CA ARG A 180 9.68 2.47 -6.88
C ARG A 180 11.01 1.72 -6.91
N GLU A 181 11.36 1.07 -5.83
CA GLU A 181 12.58 0.27 -5.72
C GLU A 181 12.57 -0.91 -6.69
N LEU A 182 11.48 -1.66 -6.78
CA LEU A 182 11.32 -2.77 -7.70
C LEU A 182 11.58 -2.31 -9.16
N LYS A 183 11.00 -1.19 -9.56
CA LYS A 183 11.17 -0.62 -10.91
C LYS A 183 12.60 -0.13 -11.16
N GLN A 184 13.17 0.60 -10.24
CA GLN A 184 14.48 1.24 -10.41
C GLN A 184 15.65 0.25 -10.25
N LEU A 185 15.49 -0.77 -9.42
CA LEU A 185 16.60 -1.64 -9.04
C LEU A 185 16.64 -2.97 -9.79
N THR A 186 15.48 -3.51 -10.23
CA THR A 186 15.42 -4.87 -10.81
C THR A 186 15.16 -4.91 -12.30
N GLY A 187 14.77 -3.78 -12.91
CA GLY A 187 14.41 -3.75 -14.32
C GLY A 187 13.09 -4.46 -14.65
N VAL A 188 12.16 -4.57 -13.70
CA VAL A 188 10.86 -5.23 -13.88
C VAL A 188 10.06 -4.70 -15.07
N GLU A 189 10.23 -3.41 -15.43
CA GLU A 189 9.57 -2.77 -16.58
C GLU A 189 10.29 -3.00 -17.91
N ARG A 190 11.46 -3.65 -17.91
CA ARG A 190 12.27 -3.90 -19.10
C ARG A 190 11.97 -5.24 -19.79
N CYS A 191 10.90 -5.92 -19.42
CA CYS A 191 10.52 -7.18 -20.02
C CYS A 191 10.13 -7.00 -21.49
N GLN A 192 10.87 -7.61 -22.39
CA GLN A 192 10.57 -7.63 -23.83
C GLN A 192 9.82 -8.89 -24.28
N ALA A 193 9.58 -9.82 -23.35
CA ALA A 193 8.89 -11.07 -23.65
C ALA A 193 7.41 -10.80 -23.96
N ARG A 194 6.91 -11.41 -25.05
CA ARG A 194 5.50 -11.33 -25.44
C ARG A 194 4.66 -12.48 -24.88
N LYS A 195 5.30 -13.63 -24.57
CA LYS A 195 4.60 -14.79 -24.02
C LYS A 195 4.30 -14.56 -22.54
N GLN A 196 3.07 -14.80 -22.14
CA GLN A 196 2.57 -14.60 -20.78
C GLN A 196 3.43 -15.31 -19.72
N ARG A 197 3.80 -16.59 -19.96
CA ARG A 197 4.67 -17.35 -19.04
C ARG A 197 6.01 -16.65 -18.82
N SER A 198 6.61 -16.12 -19.87
CA SER A 198 7.89 -15.41 -19.79
C SER A 198 7.77 -14.08 -19.02
N GLN A 199 6.66 -13.35 -19.23
CA GLN A 199 6.38 -12.14 -18.45
C GLN A 199 6.18 -12.44 -16.96
N ARG A 200 5.44 -13.50 -16.62
CA ARG A 200 5.25 -13.96 -15.24
C ARG A 200 6.59 -14.32 -14.59
N ASN A 201 7.43 -15.09 -15.29
CA ASN A 201 8.76 -15.46 -14.80
C ASN A 201 9.64 -14.22 -14.61
N HIS A 202 9.61 -13.26 -15.53
CA HIS A 202 10.37 -12.01 -15.40
C HIS A 202 9.99 -11.22 -14.15
N ILE A 203 8.68 -11.06 -13.90
CA ILE A 203 8.18 -10.36 -12.70
C ILE A 203 8.60 -11.11 -11.44
N HIS A 204 8.49 -12.45 -11.44
CA HIS A 204 8.94 -13.27 -10.32
C HIS A 204 10.43 -13.11 -10.03
N CYS A 205 11.27 -13.19 -11.07
CA CYS A 205 12.72 -12.96 -10.93
C CYS A 205 13.04 -11.54 -10.43
N ALA A 206 12.29 -10.54 -10.86
CA ALA A 206 12.47 -9.17 -10.41
C ALA A 206 12.15 -9.01 -8.91
N ILE A 207 11.07 -9.62 -8.43
CA ILE A 207 10.70 -9.60 -7.00
C ILE A 207 11.76 -10.34 -6.17
N ASN A 208 12.22 -11.52 -6.63
CA ASN A 208 13.30 -12.25 -5.95
C ASN A 208 14.61 -11.46 -5.92
N ALA A 209 14.97 -10.79 -7.01
CA ALA A 209 16.15 -9.92 -7.04
C ALA A 209 16.03 -8.77 -6.04
N TRP A 210 14.83 -8.18 -5.89
CA TRP A 210 14.59 -7.16 -4.88
C TRP A 210 14.74 -7.73 -3.46
N LEU A 211 14.19 -8.92 -3.17
CA LEU A 211 14.32 -9.59 -1.87
C LEU A 211 15.79 -9.84 -1.50
N LEU A 212 16.60 -10.31 -2.45
CA LEU A 212 18.04 -10.52 -2.21
C LEU A 212 18.77 -9.19 -1.92
N LEU A 213 18.41 -8.12 -2.62
CA LEU A 213 18.98 -6.79 -2.34
C LEU A 213 18.53 -6.26 -0.97
N TRP A 214 17.27 -6.45 -0.62
CA TRP A 214 16.71 -6.06 0.67
C TRP A 214 17.39 -6.82 1.82
N GLU A 215 17.51 -8.15 1.72
CA GLU A 215 18.22 -8.98 2.73
C GLU A 215 19.67 -8.53 2.90
N ARG A 216 20.37 -8.26 1.78
CA ARG A 216 21.75 -7.75 1.81
C ARG A 216 21.82 -6.37 2.48
N ALA A 217 20.90 -5.49 2.14
CA ALA A 217 20.83 -4.14 2.71
C ALA A 217 20.69 -4.20 4.23
N ARG A 218 19.78 -5.05 4.72
CA ARG A 218 19.56 -5.27 6.15
C ARG A 218 20.78 -5.80 6.86
N ARG A 219 21.42 -6.85 6.34
CA ARG A 219 22.65 -7.41 6.93
C ARG A 219 23.77 -6.38 7.04
N LEU A 220 23.82 -5.42 6.13
CA LEU A 220 24.90 -4.42 6.07
C LEU A 220 24.51 -3.08 6.72
N GLY A 221 23.27 -2.90 7.17
CA GLY A 221 22.78 -1.63 7.70
C GLY A 221 22.83 -0.49 6.68
N ILE A 222 22.48 -0.77 5.42
CA ILE A 222 22.52 0.19 4.30
C ILE A 222 21.19 0.19 3.54
N THR A 223 21.01 1.15 2.66
CA THR A 223 19.82 1.20 1.79
C THR A 223 19.85 0.12 0.69
N VAL A 224 18.68 -0.27 0.17
CA VAL A 224 18.57 -1.21 -0.97
C VAL A 224 19.30 -0.65 -2.20
N TYR A 225 19.30 0.67 -2.38
CA TYR A 225 20.03 1.35 -3.44
C TYR A 225 21.54 1.18 -3.32
N GLU A 226 22.07 1.31 -2.13
CA GLU A 226 23.50 1.09 -1.84
C GLU A 226 23.87 -0.39 -2.00
N ALA A 227 23.00 -1.30 -1.54
CA ALA A 227 23.19 -2.74 -1.69
C ALA A 227 23.36 -3.13 -3.17
N LYS A 228 22.62 -2.48 -4.09
CA LYS A 228 22.77 -2.71 -5.53
C LYS A 228 24.08 -2.16 -6.10
N ARG A 229 24.52 -0.99 -5.65
CA ARG A 229 25.73 -0.33 -6.18
C ARG A 229 27.02 -0.99 -5.71
N ARG A 230 27.06 -1.49 -4.47
CA ARG A 230 28.28 -2.04 -3.84
C ARG A 230 28.94 -3.17 -4.62
N PRO A 231 28.24 -4.20 -5.14
CA PRO A 231 28.92 -5.29 -5.84
C PRO A 231 29.77 -4.81 -7.01
N PHE A 232 29.27 -3.86 -7.78
CA PHE A 232 30.01 -3.29 -8.90
C PHE A 232 31.16 -2.38 -8.45
N THR A 233 30.91 -1.57 -7.42
CA THR A 233 31.94 -0.71 -6.83
C THR A 233 33.05 -1.53 -6.18
N ASP A 234 32.71 -2.58 -5.45
CA ASP A 234 33.69 -3.47 -4.79
C ASP A 234 34.50 -4.24 -5.85
N TYR A 235 33.84 -4.76 -6.91
CA TYR A 235 34.53 -5.37 -8.05
C TYR A 235 35.51 -4.41 -8.75
N LEU A 236 35.10 -3.16 -9.01
CA LEU A 236 35.98 -2.16 -9.61
C LEU A 236 37.17 -1.81 -8.70
N ARG A 237 36.93 -1.68 -7.40
CA ARG A 237 38.00 -1.43 -6.43
C ARG A 237 39.03 -2.56 -6.39
N GLU A 238 38.56 -3.80 -6.33
CA GLU A 238 39.40 -4.98 -6.39
C GLU A 238 40.20 -5.03 -7.69
N ARG A 239 39.52 -4.82 -8.84
CA ARG A 239 40.14 -4.86 -10.17
C ARG A 239 41.18 -3.77 -10.39
N PHE A 240 40.96 -2.58 -9.85
CA PHE A 240 41.87 -1.43 -10.02
C PHE A 240 42.82 -1.23 -8.83
N GLY A 241 42.90 -2.17 -7.89
CA GLY A 241 43.79 -2.07 -6.74
C GLY A 241 43.54 -0.85 -5.84
N MET A 242 42.32 -0.30 -5.91
CA MET A 242 41.95 0.83 -5.06
C MET A 242 41.76 0.37 -3.63
N PRO A 243 42.39 0.99 -2.61
CA PRO A 243 42.21 0.62 -1.23
C PRO A 243 40.74 0.77 -0.84
N THR A 244 40.22 -0.14 -0.01
CA THR A 244 38.90 -0.06 0.61
C THR A 244 38.86 1.16 1.53
N ALA A 245 38.67 2.33 0.92
CA ALA A 245 38.67 3.60 1.64
C ALA A 245 37.35 3.79 2.36
N TYR A 246 37.45 3.92 3.68
CA TYR A 246 36.53 4.56 4.61
C TYR A 246 35.08 4.07 4.66
N ARG A 247 34.82 3.20 5.62
CA ARG A 247 33.53 3.25 6.33
C ARG A 247 33.48 4.63 7.03
N ARG A 248 32.64 5.52 6.53
CA ARG A 248 32.18 6.62 7.39
C ARG A 248 31.35 6.00 8.49
N PRO A 249 31.67 6.19 9.78
CA PRO A 249 30.75 5.82 10.84
C PRO A 249 29.48 6.66 10.65
N HIS A 250 28.32 6.01 10.69
CA HIS A 250 27.07 6.75 10.79
C HIS A 250 27.10 7.53 12.10
N PRO A 251 26.75 8.83 12.10
CA PRO A 251 26.50 9.52 13.35
C PRO A 251 25.31 8.84 14.04
N VAL A 252 25.51 8.56 15.33
CA VAL A 252 24.50 8.03 16.28
C VAL A 252 23.40 9.08 16.45
#